data_1dba23a84f40182d8a84d620f7df414d
#
_entry.id   1dba23a84f40182d8a84d620f7df414d
#
_cell.length_a   1.000
_cell.length_b   1.000
_cell.length_c   1.000
_cell.angle_alpha   90.00
_cell.angle_beta   90.00
_cell.angle_gamma   90.00
#
_symmetry.space_group_name_H-M   'P 1'
#
loop_
_entity.id
_entity.type
_entity.pdbx_description
1 polymer ?
#
loop_
_entity_poly.entity_id
_entity_poly.type
_entity_poly.pdbx_seq_one_letter_code
_entity_poly.pdbx_strand_id
1 'polypeptide(L)'
;MGTNQNFVFQETSGDIAEYDGHHIAIYVSNFSKPHGFLAERGLISEESDQHQYRFQKIIDLDTGDELAEIEHEVRSLKHPMFKRFLVNRNPAQSFFNYRSGRDAFVPE
;
A
#
# COMPACT_ATOMS: atom_id res chain seq x y z
N MET A 1 2.83 4.48 8.71
CA MET A 1 1.54 4.68 9.41
C MET A 1 1.69 5.78 10.45
N GLY A 2 0.64 6.51 10.71
CA GLY A 2 0.63 7.55 11.75
C GLY A 2 0.58 6.97 13.16
N THR A 3 0.84 7.81 14.16
CA THR A 3 0.90 7.40 15.58
C THR A 3 -0.43 6.85 16.11
N ASN A 4 -1.55 7.23 15.49
CA ASN A 4 -2.89 6.81 15.89
C ASN A 4 -3.49 5.74 14.94
N GLN A 5 -2.67 5.17 14.06
CA GLN A 5 -3.09 4.14 13.12
C GLN A 5 -2.48 2.81 13.51
N ASN A 6 -3.30 1.78 13.57
CA ASN A 6 -2.87 0.43 13.89
C ASN A 6 -3.42 -0.55 12.85
N PHE A 7 -2.57 -1.48 12.45
CA PHE A 7 -2.98 -2.64 11.67
C PHE A 7 -2.72 -3.89 12.51
N VAL A 8 -3.78 -4.61 12.83
CA VAL A 8 -3.71 -5.74 13.76
C VAL A 8 -3.94 -7.03 13.00
N PHE A 9 -2.97 -7.95 13.07
CA PHE A 9 -3.14 -9.32 12.63
C PHE A 9 -3.60 -10.16 13.82
N GLN A 10 -4.74 -10.82 13.65
CA GLN A 10 -5.29 -11.72 14.67
C GLN A 10 -5.10 -13.16 14.23
N GLU A 11 -4.35 -13.93 15.02
CA GLU A 11 -4.18 -15.35 14.78
C GLU A 11 -5.49 -16.10 14.98
N THR A 12 -5.77 -17.07 14.11
CA THR A 12 -6.96 -17.91 14.21
C THR A 12 -6.62 -19.35 13.84
N SER A 13 -7.26 -20.30 14.50
CA SER A 13 -7.24 -21.71 14.13
C SER A 13 -8.41 -22.10 13.22
N GLY A 14 -9.33 -21.17 12.95
CA GLY A 14 -10.46 -21.39 12.06
C GLY A 14 -10.07 -21.28 10.58
N ASP A 15 -11.02 -21.61 9.71
CA ASP A 15 -10.83 -21.47 8.28
C ASP A 15 -10.67 -20.01 7.87
N ILE A 16 -9.71 -19.77 6.99
CA ILE A 16 -9.49 -18.45 6.39
C ILE A 16 -10.14 -18.46 5.01
N ALA A 17 -10.96 -17.44 4.74
CA ALA A 17 -11.59 -17.28 3.44
C ALA A 17 -10.53 -17.16 2.33
N GLU A 18 -10.85 -17.66 1.14
CA GLU A 18 -10.01 -17.48 -0.04
C GLU A 18 -9.79 -15.99 -0.31
N TYR A 19 -8.55 -15.65 -0.70
CA TYR A 19 -8.19 -14.27 -1.00
C TYR A 19 -9.02 -13.72 -2.17
N ASP A 20 -9.71 -12.63 -1.96
CA ASP A 20 -10.64 -12.03 -2.91
C ASP A 20 -10.06 -10.84 -3.68
N GLY A 21 -8.78 -10.55 -3.50
CA GLY A 21 -8.10 -9.45 -4.19
C GLY A 21 -8.17 -8.09 -3.50
N HIS A 22 -8.83 -7.99 -2.34
CA HIS A 22 -8.81 -6.72 -1.59
C HIS A 22 -7.40 -6.39 -1.10
N HIS A 23 -7.10 -5.11 -0.93
CA HIS A 23 -5.78 -4.69 -0.50
C HIS A 23 -5.83 -3.47 0.41
N ILE A 24 -4.73 -3.24 1.10
CA ILE A 24 -4.51 -2.06 1.92
C ILE A 24 -3.39 -1.23 1.32
N ALA A 25 -3.50 0.09 1.43
CA ALA A 25 -2.44 1.01 1.05
C ALA A 25 -1.91 1.71 2.31
N ILE A 26 -0.60 1.65 2.52
CA ILE A 26 0.06 2.26 3.67
C ILE A 26 1.18 3.19 3.23
N TYR A 27 1.33 4.31 3.93
CA TYR A 27 2.43 5.25 3.72
C TYR A 27 3.49 5.05 4.78
N VAL A 28 4.74 4.94 4.35
CA VAL A 28 5.86 4.69 5.25
C VAL A 28 6.99 5.69 5.02
N SER A 29 7.62 6.14 6.09
CA SER A 29 8.78 7.02 6.01
C SER A 29 10.05 6.28 5.59
N ASN A 30 10.22 5.04 6.04
CA ASN A 30 11.32 4.16 5.63
C ASN A 30 10.81 3.19 4.55
N PHE A 31 10.96 3.59 3.31
CA PHE A 31 10.45 2.84 2.16
C PHE A 31 11.44 1.79 1.64
N SER A 32 12.73 2.13 1.59
CA SER A 32 13.73 1.32 0.91
C SER A 32 14.17 0.08 1.69
N LYS A 33 14.26 0.16 3.01
CA LYS A 33 14.70 -0.97 3.84
C LYS A 33 13.72 -2.13 3.83
N PRO A 34 12.42 -1.92 4.06
CA PRO A 34 11.42 -2.99 3.92
C PRO A 34 11.36 -3.55 2.49
N HIS A 35 11.52 -2.70 1.48
CA HIS A 35 11.58 -3.14 0.08
C HIS A 35 12.72 -4.14 -0.13
N GLY A 36 13.93 -3.81 0.32
CA GLY A 36 15.08 -4.70 0.20
C GLY A 36 14.88 -6.04 0.90
N PHE A 37 14.31 -6.01 2.10
CA PHE A 37 13.98 -7.21 2.88
C PHE A 37 13.03 -8.15 2.13
N LEU A 38 11.99 -7.59 1.52
CA LEU A 38 11.01 -8.37 0.75
C LEU A 38 11.56 -8.83 -0.59
N ALA A 39 12.34 -7.99 -1.28
CA ALA A 39 12.96 -8.32 -2.56
C ALA A 39 13.93 -9.49 -2.46
N GLU A 40 14.76 -9.53 -1.41
CA GLU A 40 15.68 -10.64 -1.15
C GLU A 40 14.95 -11.99 -1.00
N ARG A 41 13.70 -11.96 -0.58
CA ARG A 41 12.84 -13.15 -0.37
C ARG A 41 11.93 -13.45 -1.55
N GLY A 42 12.03 -12.68 -2.63
CA GLY A 42 11.16 -12.87 -3.80
C GLY A 42 9.68 -12.57 -3.55
N LEU A 43 9.37 -11.71 -2.58
CA LEU A 43 7.99 -11.44 -2.15
C LEU A 43 7.36 -10.23 -2.82
N ILE A 44 8.14 -9.40 -3.52
CA ILE A 44 7.60 -8.24 -4.25
C ILE A 44 6.78 -8.75 -5.42
N SER A 45 5.49 -8.43 -5.44
CA SER A 45 4.57 -8.84 -6.50
C SER A 45 4.44 -7.80 -7.62
N GLU A 46 4.62 -6.53 -7.30
CA GLU A 46 4.51 -5.44 -8.25
C GLU A 46 5.30 -4.23 -7.78
N GLU A 47 5.89 -3.50 -8.72
CA GLU A 47 6.52 -2.20 -8.47
C GLU A 47 6.03 -1.19 -9.49
N SER A 48 6.01 0.09 -9.11
CA SER A 48 5.76 1.18 -10.04
C SER A 48 6.76 2.31 -9.84
N ASP A 49 6.93 3.13 -10.86
CA ASP A 49 7.75 4.34 -10.82
C ASP A 49 7.10 5.48 -10.01
N GLN A 50 5.92 5.25 -9.44
CA GLN A 50 5.19 6.23 -8.63
C GLN A 50 5.47 6.09 -7.12
N HIS A 51 6.63 5.59 -6.75
CA HIS A 51 7.05 5.47 -5.35
C HIS A 51 6.18 4.50 -4.55
N GLN A 52 5.88 3.35 -5.12
CA GLN A 52 5.16 2.27 -4.46
C GLN A 52 5.65 0.90 -4.90
N TYR A 53 5.43 -0.09 -4.03
CA TYR A 53 5.54 -1.51 -4.37
C TYR A 53 4.41 -2.28 -3.68
N ARG A 54 4.19 -3.51 -4.12
CA ARG A 54 3.17 -4.40 -3.55
C ARG A 54 3.77 -5.75 -3.19
N PHE A 55 3.23 -6.34 -2.15
CA PHE A 55 3.46 -7.74 -1.82
C PHE A 55 2.16 -8.36 -1.27
N GLN A 56 1.98 -9.66 -1.45
CA GLN A 56 0.76 -10.36 -1.07
C GLN A 56 0.97 -11.39 0.03
N LYS A 57 2.06 -12.13 -0.05
CA LYS A 57 2.27 -13.28 0.83
C LYS A 57 2.81 -12.85 2.18
N ILE A 58 2.12 -13.28 3.22
CA ILE A 58 2.60 -13.20 4.60
C ILE A 58 3.20 -14.56 4.92
N ILE A 59 4.48 -14.58 5.21
CA ILE A 59 5.22 -15.82 5.44
C ILE A 59 5.74 -15.92 6.88
N ASP A 60 5.95 -17.15 7.34
CA ASP A 60 6.76 -17.42 8.51
C ASP A 60 8.23 -17.19 8.18
N LEU A 61 8.92 -16.31 8.93
CA LEU A 61 10.31 -15.96 8.63
C LEU A 61 11.30 -17.09 8.94
N ASP A 62 10.94 -18.02 9.81
CA ASP A 62 11.80 -19.15 10.18
C ASP A 62 11.68 -20.30 9.18
N THR A 63 10.48 -20.60 8.73
CA THR A 63 10.19 -21.75 7.86
C THR A 63 10.02 -21.39 6.39
N GLY A 64 9.65 -20.13 6.09
CA GLY A 64 9.28 -19.71 4.75
C GLY A 64 7.87 -20.10 4.32
N ASP A 65 7.11 -20.73 5.20
CA ASP A 65 5.74 -21.15 4.90
C ASP A 65 4.81 -19.94 4.73
N GLU A 66 3.91 -20.06 3.75
CA GLU A 66 2.89 -19.05 3.54
C GLU A 66 1.78 -19.18 4.58
N LEU A 67 1.52 -18.12 5.34
CA LEU A 67 0.53 -18.10 6.40
C LEU A 67 -0.80 -17.50 5.95
N ALA A 68 -0.77 -16.50 5.11
CA ALA A 68 -1.94 -15.79 4.63
C ALA A 68 -1.61 -14.97 3.39
N GLU A 69 -2.66 -14.50 2.69
CA GLU A 69 -2.52 -13.55 1.60
C GLU A 69 -3.36 -12.32 1.87
N ILE A 70 -2.73 -11.18 1.79
CA ILE A 70 -3.39 -9.86 1.69
C ILE A 70 -2.45 -8.91 0.97
N GLU A 71 -2.92 -8.28 -0.08
CA GLU A 71 -2.10 -7.34 -0.82
C GLU A 71 -1.84 -6.08 -0.01
N HIS A 72 -0.55 -5.80 0.20
CA HIS A 72 -0.06 -4.58 0.80
C HIS A 72 0.47 -3.69 -0.31
N GLU A 73 -0.10 -2.51 -0.47
CA GLU A 73 0.43 -1.47 -1.33
C GLU A 73 1.21 -0.49 -0.46
N VAL A 74 2.53 -0.58 -0.52
CA VAL A 74 3.42 0.24 0.30
C VAL A 74 3.85 1.47 -0.49
N ARG A 75 3.56 2.64 0.05
CA ARG A 75 3.81 3.93 -0.58
C ARG A 75 4.82 4.73 0.22
N SER A 76 5.76 5.37 -0.48
CA SER A 76 6.65 6.34 0.15
C SER A 76 5.91 7.66 0.37
N LEU A 77 6.51 8.54 1.18
CA LEU A 77 5.96 9.89 1.39
C LEU A 77 6.06 10.78 0.14
N LYS A 78 6.71 10.30 -0.91
CA LYS A 78 6.79 10.97 -2.23
C LYS A 78 5.69 10.52 -3.19
N HIS A 79 4.86 9.54 -2.78
CA HIS A 79 3.76 9.07 -3.62
C HIS A 79 2.80 10.23 -3.93
N PRO A 80 2.28 10.33 -5.18
CA PRO A 80 1.41 11.43 -5.58
C PRO A 80 0.16 11.61 -4.72
N MET A 81 -0.32 10.55 -4.09
CA MET A 81 -1.52 10.56 -3.24
C MET A 81 -1.23 10.95 -1.78
N PHE A 82 0.04 11.09 -1.39
CA PHE A 82 0.38 11.46 -0.02
C PHE A 82 -0.10 12.88 0.30
N LYS A 83 -0.84 13.04 1.39
CA LYS A 83 -1.48 14.31 1.80
C LYS A 83 -2.49 14.87 0.80
N ARG A 84 -3.00 14.05 -0.11
CA ARG A 84 -4.07 14.45 -1.00
C ARG A 84 -5.36 14.74 -0.20
N PHE A 85 -6.11 15.74 -0.64
CA PHE A 85 -7.45 16.00 -0.11
C PHE A 85 -8.38 14.82 -0.39
N LEU A 86 -9.30 14.54 0.55
CA LEU A 86 -10.27 13.45 0.40
C LEU A 86 -11.27 13.69 -0.72
N VAL A 87 -11.50 14.93 -1.09
CA VAL A 87 -12.45 15.31 -2.15
C VAL A 87 -11.68 16.01 -3.26
N ASN A 88 -11.69 15.40 -4.45
CA ASN A 88 -11.18 16.02 -5.66
C ASN A 88 -12.36 16.63 -6.44
N ARG A 89 -12.38 17.95 -6.57
CA ARG A 89 -13.39 18.68 -7.29
C ARG A 89 -12.97 19.14 -8.69
N ASN A 90 -11.78 18.75 -9.08
CA ASN A 90 -11.25 19.08 -10.41
C ASN A 90 -11.42 17.87 -11.34
N PRO A 91 -12.37 17.89 -12.28
CA PRO A 91 -12.65 16.76 -13.14
C PRO A 91 -11.50 16.44 -14.11
N ALA A 92 -10.60 17.39 -14.36
CA ALA A 92 -9.44 17.19 -15.21
C ALA A 92 -8.28 16.49 -14.50
N GLN A 93 -8.38 16.28 -13.19
CA GLN A 93 -7.33 15.65 -12.39
C GLN A 93 -7.72 14.25 -11.97
N SER A 94 -6.88 13.28 -12.30
CA SER A 94 -7.02 11.88 -11.93
C SER A 94 -5.86 11.44 -11.03
N PHE A 95 -5.88 10.20 -10.61
CA PHE A 95 -4.76 9.58 -9.88
C PHE A 95 -3.43 9.70 -10.66
N PHE A 96 -3.47 9.48 -11.97
CA PHE A 96 -2.25 9.45 -12.79
C PHE A 96 -1.63 10.82 -13.04
N ASN A 97 -2.42 11.87 -13.01
CA ASN A 97 -1.95 13.23 -13.24
C ASN A 97 -2.08 14.13 -12.01
N TYR A 98 -2.22 13.53 -10.84
CA TYR A 98 -2.40 14.27 -9.60
C TYR A 98 -1.25 15.22 -9.29
N ARG A 99 -1.61 16.45 -8.94
CA ARG A 99 -0.68 17.47 -8.44
C ARG A 99 -1.29 18.13 -7.20
N SER A 100 -0.51 18.18 -6.13
CA SER A 100 -0.94 18.81 -4.88
C SER A 100 -1.41 20.25 -5.12
N GLY A 101 -2.48 20.61 -4.45
CA GLY A 101 -3.07 21.96 -4.53
C GLY A 101 -4.03 22.17 -5.71
N ARG A 102 -4.29 21.14 -6.52
CA ARG A 102 -5.18 21.23 -7.68
C ARG A 102 -6.52 20.52 -7.50
N ASP A 103 -6.89 20.20 -6.27
CA ASP A 103 -8.16 19.53 -5.95
C ASP A 103 -9.33 20.48 -5.82
N ALA A 104 -9.13 21.77 -6.01
CA ALA A 104 -10.17 22.77 -5.93
C ALA A 104 -11.16 22.65 -7.10
N PHE A 105 -12.40 23.06 -6.84
CA PHE A 105 -13.42 23.15 -7.88
C PHE A 105 -12.96 24.09 -8.99
N VAL A 106 -13.11 23.65 -10.23
CA VAL A 106 -12.84 24.44 -11.41
C VAL A 106 -14.19 24.70 -12.09
N PRO A 107 -14.69 25.95 -12.11
CA PRO A 107 -15.93 26.27 -12.81
C PRO A 107 -15.77 26.09 -14.32
N GLU A 108 -16.82 25.63 -14.93
CA GLU A 108 -16.90 25.50 -16.40
C GLU A 108 -16.97 26.86 -17.10
#